data_c8988be27ee892b33c1265fcbed19ef8
#
_entry.id   c8988be27ee892b33c1265fcbed19ef8
#
_cell.length_a   1.000
_cell.length_b   1.000
_cell.length_c   1.000
_cell.angle_alpha   90.00
_cell.angle_beta   90.00
_cell.angle_gamma   90.00
#
_symmetry.space_group_name_H-M   'P 1'
#
loop_
_entity.id
_entity.type
_entity.pdbx_description
1 polymer ?
#
loop_
_entity_poly.entity_id
_entity_poly.type
_entity_poly.pdbx_seq_one_letter_code
_entity_poly.pdbx_strand_id
1 'polypeptide(L)' 'GPLGSLCGRVFKVGEPTYSCRDCAVDPTCLLCMECFLGSIHRDHRYRMTTSGGGGFCDCGDTEAWKEGPYCQKHE' A
#
# COMPACT_ATOMS: atom_id res chain seq x y z
N GLY A 1 -7.55 19.63 2.92
CA GLY A 1 -8.32 18.49 3.43
C GLY A 1 -7.69 17.94 4.68
N PRO A 2 -8.30 16.93 5.30
CA PRO A 2 -7.74 16.33 6.50
C PRO A 2 -6.39 15.69 6.22
N LEU A 3 -5.48 15.80 7.16
CA LEU A 3 -4.20 15.12 7.09
C LEU A 3 -4.45 13.61 7.20
N GLY A 4 -3.86 12.87 6.28
CA GLY A 4 -3.94 11.41 6.31
C GLY A 4 -5.27 10.87 5.84
N SER A 5 -5.39 10.59 4.56
CA SER A 5 -6.59 9.98 3.99
C SER A 5 -6.30 8.56 3.53
N LEU A 6 -7.33 7.70 3.60
CA LEU A 6 -7.24 6.34 3.08
C LEU A 6 -7.30 6.35 1.56
N CYS A 7 -6.46 5.56 0.90
CA CYS A 7 -6.54 5.39 -0.54
C CYS A 7 -7.78 4.58 -0.92
N GLY A 8 -7.89 3.37 -0.38
CA GLY A 8 -9.05 2.51 -0.61
C GLY A 8 -9.26 2.06 -2.04
N ARG A 9 -8.29 2.25 -2.93
CA ARG A 9 -8.42 1.83 -4.32
C ARG A 9 -8.63 0.32 -4.41
N VAL A 10 -9.68 -0.11 -5.10
CA VAL A 10 -9.97 -1.53 -5.31
C VAL A 10 -9.13 -2.03 -6.49
N PHE A 11 -8.42 -3.15 -6.29
CA PHE A 11 -7.56 -3.70 -7.32
C PHE A 11 -8.34 -4.39 -8.42
N LYS A 12 -7.89 -4.19 -9.65
CA LYS A 12 -8.44 -4.86 -10.84
C LYS A 12 -7.63 -6.11 -11.12
N VAL A 13 -8.24 -7.05 -11.86
CA VAL A 13 -7.53 -8.24 -12.32
C VAL A 13 -6.30 -7.83 -13.11
N GLY A 14 -5.15 -8.41 -12.77
CA GLY A 14 -3.90 -8.13 -13.45
C GLY A 14 -3.15 -6.91 -12.95
N GLU A 15 -3.72 -6.17 -12.02
CA GLU A 15 -3.08 -4.98 -11.48
C GLU A 15 -1.94 -5.39 -10.54
N PRO A 16 -0.77 -4.71 -10.60
CA PRO A 16 0.31 -4.99 -9.65
C PRO A 16 -0.03 -4.46 -8.26
N THR A 17 0.29 -5.26 -7.26
CA THR A 17 0.13 -4.88 -5.86
C THR A 17 1.46 -5.08 -5.14
N TYR A 18 1.73 -4.27 -4.13
CA TYR A 18 3.01 -4.26 -3.44
C TYR A 18 2.80 -4.42 -1.94
N SER A 19 3.69 -5.18 -1.30
CA SER A 19 3.71 -5.30 0.15
C SER A 19 5.13 -5.04 0.63
N CYS A 20 5.29 -4.27 1.70
CA CYS A 20 6.59 -4.02 2.29
C CYS A 20 6.89 -5.10 3.33
N ARG A 21 7.95 -5.87 3.11
CA ARG A 21 8.34 -6.93 4.04
C ARG A 21 8.84 -6.38 5.37
N ASP A 22 9.34 -5.16 5.38
CA ASP A 22 9.88 -4.53 6.59
C ASP A 22 8.79 -3.90 7.45
N CYS A 23 7.76 -3.32 6.82
CA CYS A 23 6.80 -2.48 7.53
C CYS A 23 5.39 -3.05 7.59
N ALA A 24 5.01 -3.97 6.70
CA ALA A 24 3.67 -4.55 6.72
C ALA A 24 3.47 -5.38 7.97
N VAL A 25 2.33 -5.20 8.61
CA VAL A 25 1.98 -5.96 9.81
C VAL A 25 1.77 -7.44 9.48
N ASP A 26 1.20 -7.70 8.29
CA ASP A 26 1.06 -9.06 7.77
C ASP A 26 1.10 -9.03 6.23
N PRO A 27 1.23 -10.21 5.58
CA PRO A 27 1.37 -10.26 4.12
C PRO A 27 0.15 -9.82 3.33
N THR A 28 -0.98 -9.62 3.98
CA THR A 28 -2.21 -9.18 3.30
C THR A 28 -2.29 -7.67 3.15
N CYS A 29 -1.37 -6.93 3.78
CA CYS A 29 -1.32 -5.48 3.67
C CYS A 29 -0.67 -5.10 2.34
N LEU A 30 -1.43 -4.47 1.46
CA LEU A 30 -1.01 -4.19 0.08
C LEU A 30 -1.15 -2.72 -0.27
N LEU A 31 -0.29 -2.28 -1.18
CA LEU A 31 -0.32 -0.94 -1.75
C LEU A 31 -0.52 -1.03 -3.25
N CYS A 32 -1.28 -0.09 -3.81
CA CYS A 32 -1.31 0.08 -5.26
C CYS A 32 0.02 0.69 -5.72
N MET A 33 0.29 0.60 -7.02
CA MET A 33 1.56 1.09 -7.57
C MET A 33 1.79 2.56 -7.25
N GLU A 34 0.77 3.40 -7.37
CA GLU A 34 0.89 4.83 -7.13
C GLU A 34 1.29 5.12 -5.68
N CYS A 35 0.63 4.48 -4.72
CA CYS A 35 0.97 4.67 -3.32
C CYS A 35 2.32 4.06 -2.98
N PHE A 36 2.65 2.90 -3.55
CA PHE A 36 3.95 2.28 -3.32
C PHE A 36 5.09 3.19 -3.78
N LEU A 37 4.99 3.72 -5.00
CA LEU A 37 6.04 4.60 -5.55
C LEU A 37 6.14 5.93 -4.81
N GLY A 38 5.05 6.38 -4.21
CA GLY A 38 5.05 7.61 -3.42
C GLY A 38 5.34 7.43 -1.94
N SER A 39 5.78 6.24 -1.52
CA SER A 39 6.01 5.93 -0.12
C SER A 39 7.47 5.55 0.13
N ILE A 40 7.84 5.49 1.42
CA ILE A 40 9.18 5.03 1.80
C ILE A 40 9.42 3.57 1.44
N HIS A 41 8.34 2.81 1.23
CA HIS A 41 8.43 1.37 1.01
C HIS A 41 9.09 1.01 -0.32
N ARG A 42 9.16 1.94 -1.26
CA ARG A 42 9.86 1.74 -2.53
C ARG A 42 11.35 1.45 -2.34
N ASP A 43 11.92 1.90 -1.23
CA ASP A 43 13.35 1.71 -0.92
C ASP A 43 13.58 0.57 0.07
N HIS A 44 12.52 -0.13 0.46
CA HIS A 44 12.60 -1.25 1.38
C HIS A 44 12.54 -2.59 0.64
N ARG A 45 12.59 -3.68 1.41
CA ARG A 45 12.39 -5.02 0.84
C ARG A 45 10.90 -5.18 0.57
N TYR A 46 10.51 -5.10 -0.68
CA TYR A 46 9.12 -5.23 -1.06
C TYR A 46 8.87 -6.50 -1.85
N ARG A 47 7.61 -6.89 -1.94
CA ARG A 47 7.16 -7.99 -2.78
C ARG A 47 6.04 -7.47 -3.68
N MET A 48 6.16 -7.74 -4.98
CA MET A 48 5.12 -7.41 -5.94
C MET A 48 4.35 -8.68 -6.32
N THR A 49 3.03 -8.57 -6.36
CA THR A 49 2.16 -9.65 -6.83
C THR A 49 1.16 -9.07 -7.82
N THR A 50 0.55 -9.97 -8.59
CA THR A 50 -0.49 -9.59 -9.55
C THR A 50 -1.84 -9.91 -8.95
N SER A 51 -2.73 -8.92 -8.94
CA SER A 51 -4.06 -9.07 -8.37
C SER A 51 -4.92 -10.02 -9.20
N GLY A 52 -5.67 -10.89 -8.53
CA GLY A 52 -6.70 -11.70 -9.15
C GLY A 52 -8.06 -11.00 -9.17
N GLY A 53 -8.10 -9.74 -8.78
CA GLY A 53 -9.32 -8.97 -8.65
C GLY A 53 -9.81 -8.94 -7.21
N GLY A 54 -10.35 -7.80 -6.79
CA GLY A 54 -10.78 -7.60 -5.41
C GLY A 54 -9.62 -7.23 -4.50
N GLY A 55 -9.93 -6.95 -3.25
CA GLY A 55 -8.99 -6.36 -2.32
C GLY A 55 -8.81 -4.88 -2.61
N PHE A 56 -8.09 -4.19 -1.74
CA PHE A 56 -7.95 -2.74 -1.86
C PHE A 56 -6.62 -2.30 -1.28
N CYS A 57 -6.20 -1.09 -1.69
CA CYS A 57 -4.96 -0.49 -1.21
C CYS A 57 -5.10 -0.10 0.26
N ASP A 58 -4.12 -0.49 1.08
CA ASP A 58 -4.11 -0.22 2.52
C ASP A 58 -3.34 1.06 2.89
N CYS A 59 -2.97 1.88 1.91
CA CYS A 59 -2.31 3.16 2.20
C CYS A 59 -3.22 4.03 3.07
N GLY A 60 -2.68 4.52 4.17
CA GLY A 60 -3.42 5.32 5.14
C GLY A 60 -4.00 4.52 6.30
N ASP A 61 -3.94 3.20 6.24
CA ASP A 61 -4.36 2.35 7.35
C ASP A 61 -3.19 2.21 8.33
N THR A 62 -3.25 2.95 9.43
CA THR A 62 -2.16 2.98 10.41
C THR A 62 -1.98 1.65 11.13
N GLU A 63 -2.96 0.75 11.07
CA GLU A 63 -2.84 -0.58 11.67
C GLU A 63 -2.19 -1.59 10.73
N ALA A 64 -2.09 -1.26 9.44
CA ALA A 64 -1.51 -2.14 8.44
C ALA A 64 0.02 -2.00 8.33
N TRP A 65 0.57 -0.88 8.75
CA TRP A 65 1.98 -0.54 8.53
C TRP A 65 2.64 -0.12 9.83
N LYS A 66 3.78 -0.76 10.14
CA LYS A 66 4.58 -0.40 11.33
C LYS A 66 5.18 0.98 11.19
N GLU A 67 5.56 1.36 9.96
CA GLU A 67 6.06 2.68 9.61
C GLU A 67 5.55 3.06 8.22
N GLY A 68 5.48 4.37 7.96
CA GLY A 68 5.13 4.90 6.64
C GLY A 68 3.74 4.52 6.16
N PRO A 69 2.69 4.71 6.98
CA PRO A 69 1.35 4.31 6.57
C PRO A 69 0.75 5.13 5.43
N TYR A 70 1.33 6.30 5.13
CA TYR A 70 0.83 7.19 4.09
C TYR A 70 1.86 7.39 2.98
N CYS A 71 1.41 7.43 1.72
CA CYS A 71 2.23 7.91 0.62
C CYS A 71 2.15 9.44 0.58
N GLN A 72 2.97 10.06 -0.28
CA GLN A 72 2.97 11.52 -0.42
C GLN A 72 1.61 12.09 -0.80
N LYS A 73 0.85 11.35 -1.58
CA LYS A 73 -0.46 11.80 -2.04
C LYS A 73 -1.51 11.81 -0.92
N HIS A 74 -1.38 10.92 0.05
CA HIS A 74 -2.39 10.72 1.08
C HIS A 74 -2.00 11.23 2.47
N GLU A 75 -0.76 11.68 2.63
CA GLU A 75 -0.36 12.24 3.93
C GLU A 75 -0.94 13.63 4.19
#